data_b279383e48de9d7bc5a15bf9c1af8dd6
#
_entry.id   b279383e48de9d7bc5a15bf9c1af8dd6
#
_cell.length_a   1.000
_cell.length_b   1.000
_cell.length_c   1.000
_cell.angle_alpha   90.00
_cell.angle_beta   90.00
_cell.angle_gamma   90.00
#
_symmetry.space_group_name_H-M   'P 1'
#
loop_
_entity.id
_entity.type
_entity.pdbx_description
1 polymer ?
#
loop_
_entity_poly.entity_id
_entity_poly.type
_entity_poly.pdbx_seq_one_letter_code
_entity_poly.pdbx_strand_id
1 'polypeptide(L)'
;LDAAVHVFDYDAAKGQLKEKQSVSALPPGTTGRIAAADLHITPDGKFLYASDRTTNTLSGFKVNATDGTLMLIETIPTETMPRSFSIDSSGRYLFLVGMRSHRMSGYQIVSGTGKLTKLKEYALGRIPNWVEIVDLPAK
;
A
#
# COMPACT_ATOMS: atom_id res chain seq x y z
N LEU A 1 -6.16 -2.17 -17.03
CA LEU A 1 -5.70 -1.78 -15.66
C LEU A 1 -6.11 -0.34 -15.42
N ASP A 2 -6.88 -0.11 -14.37
CA ASP A 2 -7.43 1.22 -13.99
C ASP A 2 -6.81 1.74 -12.68
N ALA A 3 -5.91 0.95 -12.04
CA ALA A 3 -5.34 1.17 -10.71
C ALA A 3 -6.41 1.52 -9.66
N ALA A 4 -7.56 0.88 -9.76
CA ALA A 4 -8.56 0.92 -8.72
C ALA A 4 -8.32 -0.20 -7.70
N VAL A 5 -8.65 0.08 -6.46
CA VAL A 5 -8.83 -0.92 -5.42
C VAL A 5 -10.29 -1.32 -5.41
N HIS A 6 -10.55 -2.60 -5.66
CA HIS A 6 -11.90 -3.15 -5.63
C HIS A 6 -12.15 -3.85 -4.31
N VAL A 7 -13.26 -3.50 -3.66
CA VAL A 7 -13.73 -4.14 -2.41
C VAL A 7 -14.88 -5.07 -2.74
N PHE A 8 -14.83 -6.27 -2.19
CA PHE A 8 -15.83 -7.30 -2.40
C PHE A 8 -16.39 -7.81 -1.08
N ASP A 9 -17.69 -8.09 -1.04
CA ASP A 9 -18.26 -9.00 -0.04
C ASP A 9 -17.94 -10.44 -0.44
N TYR A 10 -17.45 -11.23 0.50
CA TYR A 10 -17.13 -12.64 0.29
C TYR A 10 -18.14 -13.55 0.99
N ASP A 11 -18.90 -14.32 0.19
CA ASP A 11 -19.76 -15.40 0.69
C ASP A 11 -18.93 -16.68 0.79
N ALA A 12 -18.42 -16.96 1.98
CA ALA A 12 -17.57 -18.14 2.22
C ALA A 12 -18.31 -19.47 2.00
N ALA A 13 -19.64 -19.51 2.19
CA ALA A 13 -20.43 -20.73 2.00
C ALA A 13 -20.57 -21.10 0.51
N LYS A 14 -20.56 -20.08 -0.37
CA LYS A 14 -20.70 -20.27 -1.81
C LYS A 14 -19.40 -20.07 -2.57
N GLY A 15 -18.33 -19.54 -1.92
CA GLY A 15 -17.10 -19.16 -2.59
C GLY A 15 -17.29 -18.03 -3.61
N GLN A 16 -18.21 -17.12 -3.35
CA GLN A 16 -18.58 -16.04 -4.28
C GLN A 16 -18.14 -14.67 -3.80
N LEU A 17 -17.77 -13.82 -4.74
CA LEU A 17 -17.44 -12.41 -4.51
C LEU A 17 -18.53 -11.53 -5.15
N LYS A 18 -19.00 -10.53 -4.41
CA LYS A 18 -19.88 -9.49 -4.92
C LYS A 18 -19.20 -8.14 -4.75
N GLU A 19 -18.98 -7.44 -5.84
CA GLU A 19 -18.37 -6.11 -5.79
C GLU A 19 -19.22 -5.14 -4.97
N LYS A 20 -18.57 -4.43 -4.07
CA LYS A 20 -19.16 -3.43 -3.17
C LYS A 20 -18.70 -2.02 -3.50
N GLN A 21 -17.42 -1.84 -3.81
CA GLN A 21 -16.81 -0.54 -4.08
C GLN A 21 -15.65 -0.68 -5.05
N SER A 22 -15.46 0.34 -5.88
CA SER A 22 -14.23 0.59 -6.62
C SER A 22 -13.75 2.01 -6.30
N VAL A 23 -12.49 2.17 -5.89
CA VAL A 23 -11.88 3.45 -5.53
C VAL A 23 -10.51 3.58 -6.19
N SER A 24 -10.24 4.74 -6.80
CA SER A 24 -8.94 5.00 -7.45
C SER A 24 -7.81 5.07 -6.44
N ALA A 25 -6.68 4.41 -6.73
CA ALA A 25 -5.42 4.54 -6.01
C ALA A 25 -4.46 5.56 -6.67
N LEU A 26 -4.94 6.37 -7.60
CA LEU A 26 -4.14 7.34 -8.33
C LEU A 26 -4.42 8.77 -7.86
N PRO A 27 -3.45 9.68 -8.01
CA PRO A 27 -3.71 11.11 -7.86
C PRO A 27 -4.85 11.58 -8.77
N PRO A 28 -5.70 12.52 -8.33
CA PRO A 28 -6.75 13.08 -9.16
C PRO A 28 -6.19 13.64 -10.47
N GLY A 29 -6.90 13.39 -11.58
CA GLY A 29 -6.51 13.87 -12.92
C GLY A 29 -5.37 13.08 -13.57
N THR A 30 -4.95 11.95 -13.00
CA THR A 30 -3.95 11.09 -13.64
C THR A 30 -4.46 10.58 -14.99
N THR A 31 -3.66 10.76 -16.03
CA THR A 31 -3.91 10.28 -17.39
C THR A 31 -2.74 9.46 -17.90
N GLY A 32 -2.96 8.63 -18.92
CA GLY A 32 -1.91 7.85 -19.58
C GLY A 32 -1.74 6.45 -19.00
N ARG A 33 -0.50 5.95 -19.03
CA ARG A 33 -0.19 4.58 -18.60
C ARG A 33 -0.34 4.44 -17.08
N ILE A 34 -0.95 3.35 -16.67
CA ILE A 34 -1.20 3.00 -15.27
C ILE A 34 -0.53 1.65 -14.98
N ALA A 35 0.07 1.51 -13.80
CA ALA A 35 0.76 0.30 -13.42
C ALA A 35 0.72 0.07 -11.90
N ALA A 36 -0.48 -0.17 -11.36
CA ALA A 36 -0.63 -0.63 -9.97
C ALA A 36 0.26 -1.84 -9.69
N ALA A 37 0.80 -1.93 -8.49
CA ALA A 37 1.83 -2.90 -8.17
C ALA A 37 1.50 -3.74 -6.94
N ASP A 38 1.45 -3.15 -5.76
CA ASP A 38 1.36 -3.87 -4.50
C ASP A 38 0.27 -3.26 -3.62
N LEU A 39 -0.31 -4.08 -2.73
CA LEU A 39 -1.41 -3.70 -1.86
C LEU A 39 -1.30 -4.46 -0.54
N HIS A 40 -1.28 -3.73 0.58
CA HIS A 40 -1.28 -4.30 1.93
C HIS A 40 -2.23 -3.56 2.86
N ILE A 41 -2.80 -4.31 3.80
CA ILE A 41 -3.61 -3.80 4.91
C ILE A 41 -2.81 -3.88 6.20
N THR A 42 -3.00 -2.92 7.11
CA THR A 42 -2.38 -2.98 8.44
C THR A 42 -2.90 -4.20 9.23
N PRO A 43 -2.09 -4.79 10.14
CA PRO A 43 -2.49 -5.97 10.90
C PRO A 43 -3.78 -5.79 11.72
N ASP A 44 -4.10 -4.55 12.12
CA ASP A 44 -5.32 -4.22 12.83
C ASP A 44 -6.53 -3.95 11.90
N GLY A 45 -6.33 -4.07 10.57
CA GLY A 45 -7.38 -3.91 9.57
C GLY A 45 -7.87 -2.49 9.33
N LYS A 46 -7.22 -1.44 9.91
CA LYS A 46 -7.75 -0.08 9.86
C LYS A 46 -7.32 0.73 8.66
N PHE A 47 -6.15 0.42 8.08
CA PHE A 47 -5.59 1.17 6.96
C PHE A 47 -5.11 0.24 5.87
N LEU A 48 -5.34 0.63 4.62
CA LEU A 48 -4.87 -0.08 3.44
C LEU A 48 -4.02 0.87 2.59
N TYR A 49 -2.94 0.34 2.03
CA TYR A 49 -2.07 1.09 1.13
C TYR A 49 -1.95 0.39 -0.21
N ALA A 50 -1.84 1.19 -1.28
CA ALA A 50 -1.67 0.69 -2.65
C ALA A 50 -0.66 1.52 -3.41
N SER A 51 0.29 0.87 -4.11
CA SER A 51 1.34 1.54 -4.88
C SER A 51 1.06 1.54 -6.38
N ASP A 52 1.47 2.62 -7.07
CA ASP A 52 1.49 2.69 -8.53
C ASP A 52 2.89 3.06 -9.04
N ARG A 53 3.40 2.22 -9.98
CA ARG A 53 4.76 2.30 -10.51
C ARG A 53 4.95 3.39 -11.56
N THR A 54 3.88 3.85 -12.19
CA THR A 54 3.96 4.86 -13.24
C THR A 54 3.94 6.26 -12.66
N THR A 55 3.04 6.49 -11.70
CA THR A 55 2.95 7.77 -10.98
C THR A 55 4.01 7.90 -9.88
N ASN A 56 4.65 6.79 -9.49
CA ASN A 56 5.57 6.71 -8.35
C ASN A 56 4.91 7.17 -7.05
N THR A 57 3.71 6.65 -6.79
CA THR A 57 2.91 7.04 -5.63
C THR A 57 2.51 5.86 -4.75
N LEU A 58 2.18 6.17 -3.51
CA LEU A 58 1.54 5.29 -2.56
C LEU A 58 0.30 5.99 -2.02
N SER A 59 -0.87 5.38 -2.23
CA SER A 59 -2.16 5.86 -1.73
C SER A 59 -2.55 5.11 -0.48
N GLY A 60 -2.91 5.85 0.59
CA GLY A 60 -3.40 5.32 1.84
C GLY A 60 -4.91 5.51 1.97
N PHE A 61 -5.59 4.49 2.47
CA PHE A 61 -7.03 4.46 2.68
C PHE A 61 -7.36 4.08 4.12
N LYS A 62 -8.40 4.70 4.67
CA LYS A 62 -9.06 4.26 5.89
C LYS A 62 -10.09 3.19 5.55
N VAL A 63 -10.05 2.08 6.27
CA VAL A 63 -11.04 1.00 6.16
C VAL A 63 -12.19 1.29 7.12
N ASN A 64 -13.41 1.26 6.63
CA ASN A 64 -14.61 1.34 7.45
C ASN A 64 -14.81 0.02 8.20
N ALA A 65 -14.76 0.05 9.51
CA ALA A 65 -14.87 -1.15 10.36
C ALA A 65 -16.24 -1.87 10.27
N THR A 66 -17.28 -1.18 9.78
CA THR A 66 -18.63 -1.74 9.71
C THR A 66 -18.85 -2.54 8.43
N ASP A 67 -18.34 -2.05 7.29
CA ASP A 67 -18.66 -2.61 5.99
C ASP A 67 -17.45 -2.84 5.08
N GLY A 68 -16.24 -2.51 5.54
CA GLY A 68 -14.99 -2.70 4.82
C GLY A 68 -14.76 -1.72 3.66
N THR A 69 -15.62 -0.72 3.48
CA THR A 69 -15.41 0.29 2.43
C THR A 69 -14.18 1.16 2.71
N LEU A 70 -13.60 1.71 1.66
CA LEU A 70 -12.36 2.48 1.70
C LEU A 70 -12.62 3.95 1.49
N MET A 71 -11.95 4.80 2.28
CA MET A 71 -11.90 6.24 2.12
C MET A 71 -10.45 6.68 1.96
N LEU A 72 -10.14 7.37 0.86
CA LEU A 72 -8.79 7.89 0.60
C LEU A 72 -8.38 8.86 1.71
N ILE A 73 -7.19 8.64 2.29
CA ILE A 73 -6.56 9.51 3.29
C ILE A 73 -5.65 10.51 2.57
N GLU A 74 -4.71 9.97 1.78
CA GLU A 74 -3.71 10.75 1.05
C GLU A 74 -3.10 9.90 -0.06
N THR A 75 -2.46 10.58 -1.02
CA THR A 75 -1.56 9.98 -1.99
C THR A 75 -0.23 10.71 -1.89
N ILE A 76 0.85 10.00 -1.62
CA ILE A 76 2.19 10.57 -1.45
C ILE A 76 3.14 10.12 -2.56
N PRO A 77 4.12 10.98 -2.96
CA PRO A 77 5.21 10.55 -3.83
C PRO A 77 6.14 9.59 -3.07
N THR A 78 6.72 8.65 -3.82
CA THR A 78 7.60 7.62 -3.27
C THR A 78 8.90 7.49 -4.06
N GLU A 79 9.61 6.38 -3.84
CA GLU A 79 10.74 5.94 -4.64
C GLU A 79 10.32 5.68 -6.10
N THR A 80 11.27 5.78 -7.05
CA THR A 80 10.98 5.56 -8.46
C THR A 80 10.65 4.09 -8.73
N MET A 81 9.47 3.85 -9.29
CA MET A 81 8.93 2.55 -9.61
C MET A 81 8.72 1.67 -8.36
N PRO A 82 7.78 2.08 -7.46
CA PRO A 82 7.52 1.40 -6.19
C PRO A 82 6.83 0.06 -6.46
N ARG A 83 7.60 -1.01 -6.53
CA ARG A 83 7.10 -2.31 -6.94
C ARG A 83 6.55 -3.13 -5.79
N SER A 84 7.14 -3.01 -4.61
CA SER A 84 6.69 -3.73 -3.43
C SER A 84 6.93 -2.89 -2.18
N PHE A 85 6.10 -3.12 -1.19
CA PHE A 85 6.28 -2.62 0.16
C PHE A 85 5.77 -3.66 1.17
N SER A 86 6.19 -3.52 2.42
CA SER A 86 5.73 -4.38 3.51
C SER A 86 5.44 -3.54 4.74
N ILE A 87 4.48 -3.98 5.55
CA ILE A 87 4.11 -3.36 6.82
C ILE A 87 4.59 -4.28 7.93
N ASP A 88 5.23 -3.74 8.97
CA ASP A 88 5.68 -4.54 10.11
C ASP A 88 4.49 -5.11 10.92
N SER A 89 4.74 -6.16 11.68
CA SER A 89 3.70 -6.85 12.47
C SER A 89 3.01 -5.96 13.51
N SER A 90 3.68 -4.88 13.94
CA SER A 90 3.07 -3.89 14.83
C SER A 90 2.14 -2.91 14.13
N GLY A 91 2.14 -2.86 12.78
CA GLY A 91 1.38 -1.90 11.99
C GLY A 91 1.85 -0.46 12.12
N ARG A 92 3.06 -0.23 12.64
CA ARG A 92 3.60 1.13 12.85
C ARG A 92 4.55 1.60 11.78
N TYR A 93 5.14 0.69 11.02
CA TYR A 93 6.15 1.02 10.02
C TYR A 93 5.84 0.34 8.68
N LEU A 94 6.13 1.07 7.62
CA LEU A 94 6.01 0.61 6.23
C LEU A 94 7.36 0.84 5.53
N PHE A 95 7.85 -0.18 4.84
CA PHE A 95 9.06 -0.10 4.03
C PHE A 95 8.74 -0.38 2.57
N LEU A 96 9.12 0.56 1.69
CA LEU A 96 8.79 0.54 0.27
C LEU A 96 10.08 0.57 -0.55
N VAL A 97 10.18 -0.33 -1.54
CA VAL A 97 11.33 -0.41 -2.45
C VAL A 97 11.02 0.17 -3.82
N GLY A 98 11.93 1.02 -4.30
CA GLY A 98 11.90 1.58 -5.63
C GLY A 98 12.82 0.83 -6.58
N MET A 99 12.24 0.12 -7.54
CA MET A 99 12.99 -0.74 -8.45
C MET A 99 14.01 0.04 -9.29
N ARG A 100 13.70 1.29 -9.67
CA ARG A 100 14.60 2.13 -10.49
C ARG A 100 15.44 3.12 -9.68
N SER A 101 15.00 3.48 -8.48
CA SER A 101 15.82 4.32 -7.58
C SER A 101 16.90 3.52 -6.86
N HIS A 102 16.80 2.17 -6.83
CA HIS A 102 17.73 1.31 -6.10
C HIS A 102 17.79 1.66 -4.60
N ARG A 103 16.64 2.06 -4.05
CA ARG A 103 16.48 2.52 -2.68
C ARG A 103 15.28 1.90 -2.02
N MET A 104 15.29 1.94 -0.71
CA MET A 104 14.14 1.66 0.15
C MET A 104 13.86 2.87 1.02
N SER A 105 12.62 3.28 1.10
CA SER A 105 12.16 4.29 2.05
C SER A 105 11.38 3.65 3.17
N GLY A 106 11.70 4.04 4.42
CA GLY A 106 10.93 3.70 5.60
C GLY A 106 9.98 4.84 5.97
N TYR A 107 8.76 4.48 6.33
CA TYR A 107 7.71 5.39 6.78
C TYR A 107 7.15 4.95 8.12
N GLN A 108 6.78 5.92 8.95
CA GLN A 108 5.94 5.69 10.11
C GLN A 108 4.47 5.85 9.72
N ILE A 109 3.64 4.89 10.10
CA ILE A 109 2.18 4.97 10.01
C ILE A 109 1.67 5.71 11.24
N VAL A 110 1.09 6.88 11.05
CA VAL A 110 0.57 7.69 12.16
C VAL A 110 -0.69 7.03 12.71
N SER A 111 -0.62 6.58 13.95
CA SER A 111 -1.75 5.94 14.64
C SER A 111 -2.99 6.84 14.65
N GLY A 112 -4.14 6.23 14.36
CA GLY A 112 -5.44 6.93 14.33
C GLY A 112 -5.76 7.63 13.00
N THR A 113 -4.76 8.07 12.21
CA THR A 113 -5.00 8.75 10.93
C THR A 113 -4.60 7.94 9.71
N GLY A 114 -3.64 7.01 9.83
CA GLY A 114 -3.07 6.24 8.74
C GLY A 114 -2.19 7.05 7.79
N LYS A 115 -1.89 8.32 8.09
CA LYS A 115 -0.94 9.12 7.31
C LYS A 115 0.47 8.59 7.46
N LEU A 116 1.25 8.76 6.40
CA LEU A 116 2.64 8.31 6.35
C LEU A 116 3.61 9.46 6.59
N THR A 117 4.52 9.28 7.55
CA THR A 117 5.64 10.18 7.77
C THR A 117 6.93 9.50 7.32
N LYS A 118 7.59 10.07 6.30
CA LYS A 118 8.88 9.53 5.81
C LYS A 118 9.94 9.67 6.90
N LEU A 119 10.64 8.57 7.18
CA LEU A 119 11.69 8.50 8.19
C LEU A 119 13.08 8.56 7.55
N LYS A 120 13.44 7.53 6.78
CA LYS A 120 14.79 7.35 6.26
C LYS A 120 14.78 6.62 4.93
N GLU A 121 15.80 6.90 4.12
CA GLU A 121 16.13 6.16 2.91
C GLU A 121 17.35 5.28 3.13
N TYR A 122 17.34 4.12 2.46
CA TYR A 122 18.43 3.16 2.48
C TYR A 122 18.84 2.84 1.05
N ALA A 123 20.14 2.91 0.74
CA ALA A 123 20.66 2.41 -0.51
C ALA A 123 20.57 0.88 -0.53
N LEU A 124 20.09 0.33 -1.63
CA LEU A 124 19.98 -1.12 -1.85
C LEU A 124 20.84 -1.55 -3.05
N GLY A 125 20.88 -2.86 -3.29
CA GLY A 125 21.38 -3.44 -4.52
C GLY A 125 20.56 -3.00 -5.74
N ARG A 126 21.05 -3.35 -6.94
CA ARG A 126 20.39 -2.97 -8.20
C ARG A 126 19.05 -3.68 -8.36
N ILE A 127 18.04 -2.90 -8.76
CA ILE A 127 16.70 -3.38 -9.14
C ILE A 127 16.03 -4.19 -8.00
N PRO A 128 15.90 -3.62 -6.77
CA PRO A 128 15.17 -4.29 -5.70
C PRO A 128 13.71 -4.47 -6.14
N ASN A 129 13.18 -5.68 -5.97
CA ASN A 129 11.90 -6.06 -6.53
C ASN A 129 10.87 -6.46 -5.48
N TRP A 130 11.35 -6.86 -4.30
CA TRP A 130 10.52 -7.34 -3.21
C TRP A 130 11.11 -6.95 -1.85
N VAL A 131 10.24 -6.67 -0.89
CA VAL A 131 10.58 -6.51 0.53
C VAL A 131 9.57 -7.28 1.37
N GLU A 132 10.07 -7.98 2.36
CA GLU A 132 9.24 -8.70 3.34
C GLU A 132 9.79 -8.44 4.74
N ILE A 133 8.89 -8.31 5.70
CA ILE A 133 9.22 -8.14 7.12
C ILE A 133 8.72 -9.36 7.86
N VAL A 134 9.59 -10.04 8.56
CA VAL A 134 9.26 -11.22 9.34
C VAL A 134 9.73 -11.05 10.78
N ASP A 135 8.89 -11.44 11.73
CA ASP A 135 9.30 -11.51 13.13
C ASP A 135 10.12 -12.79 13.34
N LEU A 136 11.30 -12.64 13.92
CA LEU A 136 12.11 -13.78 14.33
C LEU A 136 11.69 -14.23 15.74
N PRO A 137 11.72 -15.54 16.02
CA PRO A 137 11.50 -16.04 17.37
C PRO A 137 12.47 -15.36 18.35
N ALA A 138 11.97 -14.99 19.52
CA ALA A 138 12.83 -14.52 20.61
C ALA A 138 13.87 -15.60 20.92
N LYS A 139 15.15 -15.20 21.00
CA LYS A 139 16.24 -16.09 21.41
C LYS A 139 16.18 -16.32 22.92
#